data_1753d837bee618095d91357ae9eecb7a
#
_entry.id   1753d837bee618095d91357ae9eecb7a
#
_cell.length_a   1.000
_cell.length_b   1.000
_cell.length_c   1.000
_cell.angle_alpha   90.00
_cell.angle_beta   90.00
_cell.angle_gamma   90.00
#
_symmetry.space_group_name_H-M   'P 1'
#
loop_
_entity.id
_entity.type
_entity.pdbx_description
1 polymer ?
#
loop_
_entity_poly.entity_id
_entity_poly.type
_entity_poly.pdbx_seq_one_letter_code
_entity_poly.pdbx_strand_id
1 'polypeptide(L)'
;MRILIFEAIQKIEIALRAKIIHHFSLAYGPFWFMDMSLYDSESKFLENLNAIDREIKRSKEDFIKEHFAKYNRPDFPPAWKTLELVSFGTLSKLYYNFSDNKIKKRIAREFNLPQHEVLESWMRSISSLRNHCAHHSRVWNRYLNAAPQISANLRGNWFSHSHLDSNKLYVVLGCIAYWLDSMGKGEDFKRRLSGLIANYPTIDVAAMGFPNNWNMEPLWMFT
;
A
#
# COMPACT_ATOMS: atom_id res chain seq x y z
N MET A 1 -16.32 9.61 -0.30
CA MET A 1 -14.86 9.68 -0.44
C MET A 1 -14.13 8.63 0.42
N ARG A 2 -14.15 8.68 1.77
CA ARG A 2 -13.39 7.74 2.64
C ARG A 2 -13.66 6.27 2.36
N ILE A 3 -14.92 5.86 2.20
CA ILE A 3 -15.30 4.47 1.91
C ILE A 3 -14.68 4.03 0.59
N LEU A 4 -14.81 4.83 -0.46
CA LEU A 4 -14.24 4.55 -1.77
C LEU A 4 -12.72 4.37 -1.72
N ILE A 5 -12.02 5.28 -1.02
CA ILE A 5 -10.57 5.18 -0.82
C ILE A 5 -10.21 3.91 -0.05
N PHE A 6 -10.93 3.60 1.02
CA PHE A 6 -10.66 2.45 1.87
C PHE A 6 -10.82 1.13 1.12
N GLU A 7 -11.90 0.97 0.36
CA GLU A 7 -12.13 -0.19 -0.52
C GLU A 7 -11.02 -0.36 -1.57
N ALA A 8 -10.58 0.74 -2.16
CA ALA A 8 -9.49 0.74 -3.14
C ALA A 8 -8.17 0.27 -2.49
N ILE A 9 -7.86 0.81 -1.31
CA ILE A 9 -6.63 0.46 -0.57
C ILE A 9 -6.67 -1.01 -0.12
N GLN A 10 -7.81 -1.55 0.29
CA GLN A 10 -7.93 -2.98 0.65
C GLN A 10 -7.55 -3.89 -0.52
N LYS A 11 -7.98 -3.57 -1.75
CA LYS A 11 -7.59 -4.34 -2.94
C LYS A 11 -6.08 -4.32 -3.17
N ILE A 12 -5.45 -3.16 -2.99
CA ILE A 12 -3.99 -2.98 -3.10
C ILE A 12 -3.27 -3.76 -1.98
N GLU A 13 -3.71 -3.62 -0.74
CA GLU A 13 -3.13 -4.29 0.42
C GLU A 13 -3.10 -5.80 0.26
N ILE A 14 -4.21 -6.40 -0.17
CA ILE A 14 -4.32 -7.86 -0.40
C ILE A 14 -3.34 -8.29 -1.50
N ALA A 15 -3.32 -7.61 -2.65
CA ALA A 15 -2.45 -7.96 -3.75
C ALA A 15 -0.97 -7.84 -3.38
N LEU A 16 -0.59 -6.76 -2.72
CA LEU A 16 0.77 -6.51 -2.30
C LEU A 16 1.25 -7.53 -1.25
N ARG A 17 0.43 -7.81 -0.24
CA ARG A 17 0.71 -8.80 0.80
C ARG A 17 0.98 -10.16 0.17
N ALA A 18 0.12 -10.60 -0.75
CA ALA A 18 0.31 -11.86 -1.48
C ALA A 18 1.63 -11.89 -2.24
N LYS A 19 2.01 -10.80 -2.94
CA LYS A 19 3.28 -10.72 -3.68
C LYS A 19 4.50 -10.72 -2.77
N ILE A 20 4.48 -9.99 -1.67
CA ILE A 20 5.55 -9.99 -0.68
C ILE A 20 5.74 -11.39 -0.11
N ILE A 21 4.67 -12.02 0.40
CA ILE A 21 4.74 -13.36 0.95
C ILE A 21 5.28 -14.35 -0.08
N HIS A 22 4.74 -14.33 -1.29
CA HIS A 22 5.14 -15.24 -2.37
C HIS A 22 6.63 -15.13 -2.69
N HIS A 23 7.10 -13.94 -3.05
CA HIS A 23 8.49 -13.77 -3.51
C HIS A 23 9.52 -14.02 -2.41
N PHE A 24 9.26 -13.53 -1.20
CA PHE A 24 10.21 -13.73 -0.11
C PHE A 24 10.19 -15.18 0.39
N SER A 25 9.03 -15.84 0.44
CA SER A 25 8.98 -17.25 0.84
C SER A 25 9.61 -18.18 -0.18
N LEU A 26 9.53 -17.88 -1.48
CA LEU A 26 10.24 -18.64 -2.52
C LEU A 26 11.76 -18.49 -2.43
N ALA A 27 12.24 -17.31 -2.04
CA ALA A 27 13.68 -17.06 -1.97
C ALA A 27 14.33 -17.53 -0.66
N TYR A 28 13.63 -17.36 0.46
CA TYR A 28 14.20 -17.52 1.82
C TYR A 28 13.42 -18.47 2.71
N GLY A 29 12.43 -19.19 2.16
CA GLY A 29 11.61 -20.13 2.92
C GLY A 29 10.49 -19.47 3.73
N PRO A 30 9.70 -20.26 4.49
CA PRO A 30 8.46 -19.82 5.10
C PRO A 30 8.62 -18.85 6.30
N PHE A 31 9.81 -18.76 6.87
CA PHE A 31 10.10 -18.01 8.11
C PHE A 31 11.04 -16.82 7.89
N TRP A 32 11.22 -16.38 6.64
CA TRP A 32 12.12 -15.30 6.25
C TRP A 32 11.98 -14.02 7.08
N PHE A 33 10.79 -13.71 7.55
CA PHE A 33 10.52 -12.51 8.34
C PHE A 33 11.14 -12.54 9.75
N MET A 34 11.65 -13.71 10.20
CA MET A 34 12.35 -13.91 11.45
C MET A 34 13.88 -13.87 11.30
N ASP A 35 14.40 -13.87 10.08
CA ASP A 35 15.85 -13.89 9.83
C ASP A 35 16.40 -12.47 9.75
N MET A 36 17.05 -12.04 10.83
CA MET A 36 17.64 -10.71 10.95
C MET A 36 18.68 -10.41 9.86
N SER A 37 19.38 -11.41 9.34
CA SER A 37 20.40 -11.22 8.30
C SER A 37 19.86 -10.67 6.99
N LEU A 38 18.53 -10.72 6.78
CA LEU A 38 17.85 -10.24 5.60
C LEU A 38 17.42 -8.76 5.70
N TYR A 39 17.81 -8.06 6.76
CA TYR A 39 17.36 -6.69 7.03
C TYR A 39 18.50 -5.70 7.20
N ASP A 40 18.28 -4.46 6.76
CA ASP A 40 19.29 -3.39 6.82
C ASP A 40 19.50 -2.83 8.23
N SER A 41 18.47 -2.86 9.08
CA SER A 41 18.49 -2.28 10.42
C SER A 41 17.95 -3.24 11.46
N GLU A 42 18.81 -3.64 12.40
CA GLU A 42 18.46 -4.50 13.53
C GLU A 42 17.36 -3.88 14.41
N SER A 43 17.45 -2.60 14.75
CA SER A 43 16.46 -1.96 15.61
C SER A 43 15.06 -1.94 14.95
N LYS A 44 14.98 -1.67 13.64
CA LYS A 44 13.73 -1.72 12.88
C LYS A 44 13.22 -3.15 12.74
N PHE A 45 14.11 -4.12 12.58
CA PHE A 45 13.75 -5.54 12.54
C PHE A 45 13.08 -5.94 13.86
N LEU A 46 13.71 -5.63 15.00
CA LEU A 46 13.15 -5.94 16.33
C LEU A 46 11.81 -5.22 16.58
N GLU A 47 11.70 -3.94 16.18
CA GLU A 47 10.42 -3.21 16.26
C GLU A 47 9.32 -3.93 15.47
N ASN A 48 9.62 -4.36 14.23
CA ASN A 48 8.66 -5.06 13.38
C ASN A 48 8.31 -6.44 13.94
N LEU A 49 9.28 -7.21 14.40
CA LEU A 49 9.06 -8.54 14.98
C LEU A 49 8.22 -8.45 16.25
N ASN A 50 8.46 -7.46 17.11
CA ASN A 50 7.64 -7.19 18.28
C ASN A 50 6.21 -6.78 17.92
N ALA A 51 6.02 -6.04 16.81
CA ALA A 51 4.69 -5.71 16.32
C ALA A 51 3.95 -6.96 15.82
N ILE A 52 4.63 -7.84 15.10
CA ILE A 52 4.10 -9.12 14.64
C ILE A 52 3.71 -10.01 15.83
N ASP A 53 4.58 -10.15 16.82
CA ASP A 53 4.34 -10.96 18.02
C ASP A 53 3.07 -10.51 18.77
N ARG A 54 2.89 -9.19 18.92
CA ARG A 54 1.67 -8.63 19.53
C ARG A 54 0.41 -9.00 18.75
N GLU A 55 0.45 -8.96 17.41
CA GLU A 55 -0.69 -9.33 16.58
C GLU A 55 -1.04 -10.82 16.75
N ILE A 56 -0.03 -11.69 16.77
CA ILE A 56 -0.23 -13.13 16.97
C ILE A 56 -0.81 -13.42 18.37
N LYS A 57 -0.24 -12.83 19.42
CA LYS A 57 -0.71 -13.05 20.81
C LYS A 57 -2.14 -12.59 21.06
N ARG A 58 -2.58 -11.54 20.38
CA ARG A 58 -3.95 -11.04 20.49
C ARG A 58 -4.94 -11.68 19.53
N SER A 59 -4.45 -12.45 18.57
CA SER A 59 -5.29 -13.06 17.53
C SER A 59 -6.23 -14.10 18.11
N LYS A 60 -7.48 -14.07 17.65
CA LYS A 60 -8.51 -15.06 17.94
C LYS A 60 -8.82 -15.96 16.76
N GLU A 61 -8.07 -15.80 15.67
CA GLU A 61 -8.25 -16.54 14.43
C GLU A 61 -7.99 -18.04 14.63
N ASP A 62 -8.88 -18.87 14.12
CA ASP A 62 -8.81 -20.32 14.34
C ASP A 62 -7.57 -20.94 13.69
N PHE A 63 -7.14 -20.45 12.52
CA PHE A 63 -5.94 -20.95 11.85
C PHE A 63 -4.64 -20.70 12.63
N ILE A 64 -4.64 -19.71 13.55
CA ILE A 64 -3.52 -19.45 14.48
C ILE A 64 -3.59 -20.41 15.67
N LYS A 65 -4.78 -20.58 16.27
CA LYS A 65 -4.99 -21.54 17.37
C LYS A 65 -4.64 -22.97 16.95
N GLU A 66 -5.14 -23.39 15.79
CA GLU A 66 -4.85 -24.70 15.20
C GLU A 66 -3.35 -24.91 14.93
N HIS A 67 -2.65 -23.83 14.49
CA HIS A 67 -1.22 -23.92 14.29
C HIS A 67 -0.48 -24.23 15.59
N PHE A 68 -0.74 -23.49 16.66
CA PHE A 68 -0.08 -23.68 17.94
C PHE A 68 -0.55 -24.93 18.70
N ALA A 69 -1.76 -25.44 18.44
CA ALA A 69 -2.18 -26.72 18.94
C ALA A 69 -1.38 -27.89 18.34
N LYS A 70 -0.84 -27.71 17.13
CA LYS A 70 -0.12 -28.75 16.39
C LYS A 70 1.41 -28.61 16.43
N TYR A 71 1.91 -27.36 16.48
CA TYR A 71 3.33 -27.05 16.35
C TYR A 71 3.79 -26.14 17.49
N ASN A 72 4.87 -26.55 18.16
CA ASN A 72 5.50 -25.78 19.24
C ASN A 72 6.73 -24.98 18.77
N ARG A 73 7.23 -25.25 17.57
CA ARG A 73 8.36 -24.58 16.96
C ARG A 73 8.21 -24.54 15.43
N PRO A 74 8.72 -23.48 14.78
CA PRO A 74 9.30 -22.25 15.35
C PRO A 74 8.26 -21.42 16.11
N ASP A 75 8.70 -20.35 16.81
CA ASP A 75 7.88 -19.51 17.69
C ASP A 75 6.74 -18.76 16.95
N PHE A 76 6.82 -18.69 15.62
CA PHE A 76 5.83 -18.07 14.78
C PHE A 76 5.31 -19.04 13.72
N PRO A 77 4.03 -18.89 13.31
CA PRO A 77 3.53 -19.58 12.12
C PRO A 77 4.25 -19.10 10.85
N PRO A 78 4.21 -19.85 9.74
CA PRO A 78 4.82 -19.43 8.48
C PRO A 78 4.25 -18.10 7.98
N ALA A 79 5.02 -17.40 7.14
CA ALA A 79 4.74 -16.03 6.69
C ALA A 79 3.32 -15.81 6.16
N TRP A 80 2.74 -16.78 5.43
CA TRP A 80 1.37 -16.67 4.91
C TRP A 80 0.27 -16.70 5.98
N LYS A 81 0.53 -17.26 7.17
CA LYS A 81 -0.36 -17.18 8.34
C LYS A 81 -0.05 -15.93 9.17
N THR A 82 1.21 -15.70 9.45
CA THR A 82 1.68 -14.62 10.33
C THR A 82 1.37 -13.24 9.75
N LEU A 83 1.72 -13.03 8.48
CA LEU A 83 1.56 -11.71 7.84
C LEU A 83 0.11 -11.41 7.45
N GLU A 84 -0.81 -12.37 7.51
CA GLU A 84 -2.24 -12.14 7.39
C GLU A 84 -2.76 -11.21 8.50
N LEU A 85 -2.19 -11.34 9.69
CA LEU A 85 -2.62 -10.58 10.87
C LEU A 85 -2.10 -9.15 10.93
N VAL A 86 -1.00 -8.85 10.23
CA VAL A 86 -0.35 -7.55 10.38
C VAL A 86 -1.05 -6.44 9.61
N SER A 87 -1.00 -5.23 10.16
CA SER A 87 -1.52 -4.05 9.49
C SER A 87 -0.72 -3.71 8.22
N PHE A 88 -1.33 -2.97 7.30
CA PHE A 88 -0.62 -2.47 6.12
C PHE A 88 0.60 -1.61 6.49
N GLY A 89 0.53 -0.86 7.60
CA GLY A 89 1.65 -0.09 8.11
C GLY A 89 2.83 -0.96 8.57
N THR A 90 2.55 -2.03 9.28
CA THR A 90 3.56 -3.01 9.69
C THR A 90 4.19 -3.70 8.48
N LEU A 91 3.37 -4.12 7.52
CA LEU A 91 3.84 -4.72 6.26
C LEU A 91 4.75 -3.75 5.48
N SER A 92 4.40 -2.46 5.42
CA SER A 92 5.19 -1.42 4.77
C SER A 92 6.55 -1.22 5.44
N LYS A 93 6.60 -1.20 6.76
CA LYS A 93 7.87 -1.09 7.52
C LYS A 93 8.77 -2.31 7.33
N LEU A 94 8.18 -3.51 7.37
CA LEU A 94 8.88 -4.76 7.13
C LEU A 94 9.53 -4.77 5.73
N TYR A 95 8.75 -4.45 4.70
CA TYR A 95 9.22 -4.40 3.31
C TYR A 95 10.32 -3.35 3.13
N TYR A 96 10.17 -2.16 3.71
CA TYR A 96 11.17 -1.10 3.64
C TYR A 96 12.52 -1.52 4.21
N ASN A 97 12.53 -2.22 5.35
CA ASN A 97 13.75 -2.64 6.05
C ASN A 97 14.44 -3.87 5.43
N PHE A 98 13.81 -4.54 4.48
CA PHE A 98 14.36 -5.73 3.85
C PHE A 98 15.50 -5.35 2.88
N SER A 99 16.65 -6.05 2.94
CA SER A 99 17.88 -5.69 2.24
C SER A 99 17.96 -6.14 0.78
N ASP A 100 17.22 -7.20 0.37
CA ASP A 100 17.26 -7.70 -1.01
C ASP A 100 16.48 -6.83 -1.99
N ASN A 101 17.19 -5.86 -2.55
CA ASN A 101 16.65 -4.97 -3.58
C ASN A 101 16.27 -5.69 -4.89
N LYS A 102 16.79 -6.91 -5.17
CA LYS A 102 16.40 -7.64 -6.38
C LYS A 102 14.97 -8.13 -6.27
N ILE A 103 14.59 -8.70 -5.12
CA ILE A 103 13.21 -9.13 -4.85
C ILE A 103 12.27 -7.92 -4.80
N LYS A 104 12.67 -6.86 -4.09
CA LYS A 104 11.88 -5.61 -4.05
C LYS A 104 11.62 -5.04 -5.45
N LYS A 105 12.61 -5.00 -6.33
CA LYS A 105 12.45 -4.57 -7.74
C LYS A 105 11.53 -5.48 -8.53
N ARG A 106 11.56 -6.79 -8.29
CA ARG A 106 10.66 -7.74 -8.94
C ARG A 106 9.21 -7.44 -8.57
N ILE A 107 8.93 -7.26 -7.28
CA ILE A 107 7.60 -6.94 -6.78
C ILE A 107 7.11 -5.59 -7.35
N ALA A 108 7.96 -4.55 -7.35
CA ALA A 108 7.61 -3.25 -7.91
C ALA A 108 7.21 -3.33 -9.39
N ARG A 109 7.95 -4.13 -10.20
CA ARG A 109 7.66 -4.32 -11.63
C ARG A 109 6.32 -4.99 -11.89
N GLU A 110 5.84 -5.84 -11.00
CA GLU A 110 4.51 -6.47 -11.12
C GLU A 110 3.36 -5.47 -10.95
N PHE A 111 3.66 -4.30 -10.38
CA PHE A 111 2.73 -3.17 -10.28
C PHE A 111 3.08 -2.03 -11.26
N ASN A 112 3.83 -2.34 -12.34
CA ASN A 112 4.30 -1.36 -13.33
C ASN A 112 5.14 -0.22 -12.76
N LEU A 113 5.68 -0.37 -11.53
CA LEU A 113 6.55 0.64 -10.92
C LEU A 113 8.00 0.42 -11.34
N PRO A 114 8.72 1.48 -11.75
CA PRO A 114 10.08 1.34 -12.32
C PRO A 114 11.11 0.99 -11.26
N GLN A 115 10.89 1.40 -10.02
CA GLN A 115 11.84 1.30 -8.91
C GLN A 115 11.14 0.85 -7.63
N HIS A 116 11.86 0.10 -6.78
CA HIS A 116 11.31 -0.36 -5.50
C HIS A 116 11.16 0.79 -4.49
N GLU A 117 11.98 1.83 -4.59
CA GLU A 117 11.90 3.03 -3.77
C GLU A 117 10.56 3.77 -3.99
N VAL A 118 10.09 3.77 -5.24
CA VAL A 118 8.76 4.31 -5.57
C VAL A 118 7.67 3.49 -4.88
N LEU A 119 7.76 2.15 -4.96
CA LEU A 119 6.81 1.26 -4.27
C LEU A 119 6.81 1.49 -2.76
N GLU A 120 7.98 1.57 -2.13
CA GLU A 120 8.14 1.83 -0.69
C GLU A 120 7.49 3.16 -0.27
N SER A 121 7.74 4.20 -1.07
CA SER A 121 7.17 5.52 -0.87
C SER A 121 5.64 5.51 -0.97
N TRP A 122 5.09 4.82 -1.98
CA TRP A 122 3.65 4.68 -2.17
C TRP A 122 3.00 3.86 -1.05
N MET A 123 3.63 2.76 -0.63
CA MET A 123 3.16 1.98 0.52
C MET A 123 3.02 2.84 1.77
N ARG A 124 4.03 3.65 2.07
CA ARG A 124 4.02 4.55 3.24
C ARG A 124 2.91 5.60 3.14
N SER A 125 2.79 6.25 1.98
CA SER A 125 1.77 7.29 1.75
C SER A 125 0.35 6.71 1.84
N ILE A 126 0.09 5.60 1.15
CA ILE A 126 -1.21 4.94 1.11
C ILE A 126 -1.58 4.34 2.49
N SER A 127 -0.60 3.80 3.22
CA SER A 127 -0.82 3.32 4.59
C SER A 127 -1.24 4.46 5.53
N SER A 128 -0.61 5.64 5.41
CA SER A 128 -1.02 6.83 6.16
C SER A 128 -2.45 7.25 5.82
N LEU A 129 -2.80 7.32 4.53
CA LEU A 129 -4.16 7.65 4.09
C LEU A 129 -5.19 6.61 4.56
N ARG A 130 -4.85 5.32 4.51
CA ARG A 130 -5.69 4.22 5.03
C ARG A 130 -6.02 4.43 6.50
N ASN A 131 -5.03 4.81 7.31
CA ASN A 131 -5.24 5.06 8.73
C ASN A 131 -6.18 6.26 8.97
N HIS A 132 -6.04 7.34 8.19
CA HIS A 132 -7.01 8.44 8.27
C HIS A 132 -8.42 8.00 7.91
N CYS A 133 -8.60 7.14 6.91
CA CYS A 133 -9.92 6.60 6.54
C CYS A 133 -10.49 5.71 7.66
N ALA A 134 -9.67 4.78 8.20
CA ALA A 134 -10.07 3.83 9.24
C ALA A 134 -10.45 4.50 10.57
N HIS A 135 -9.74 5.58 10.94
CA HIS A 135 -10.01 6.34 12.16
C HIS A 135 -11.04 7.47 11.95
N HIS A 136 -11.79 7.44 10.85
CA HIS A 136 -12.83 8.43 10.52
C HIS A 136 -12.33 9.89 10.49
N SER A 137 -11.01 10.08 10.34
CA SER A 137 -10.41 11.42 10.26
C SER A 137 -10.80 12.13 8.97
N ARG A 138 -10.77 13.48 9.02
CA ARG A 138 -10.97 14.31 7.82
C ARG A 138 -9.89 13.99 6.77
N VAL A 139 -10.32 13.68 5.55
CA VAL A 139 -9.44 13.45 4.38
C VAL A 139 -9.49 14.66 3.43
N TRP A 140 -10.67 15.30 3.29
CA TRP A 140 -10.86 16.50 2.48
C TRP A 140 -9.95 17.64 2.96
N ASN A 141 -9.29 18.32 2.04
CA ASN A 141 -8.37 19.43 2.29
C ASN A 141 -7.35 19.16 3.42
N ARG A 142 -6.83 17.94 3.44
CA ARG A 142 -5.79 17.54 4.38
C ARG A 142 -4.43 17.60 3.70
N TYR A 143 -3.45 18.17 4.39
CA TYR A 143 -2.04 18.03 4.04
C TYR A 143 -1.54 16.68 4.55
N LEU A 144 -1.01 15.85 3.65
CA LEU A 144 -0.54 14.51 3.97
C LEU A 144 0.97 14.55 4.24
N ASN A 145 1.39 14.12 5.43
CA ASN A 145 2.80 14.17 5.85
C ASN A 145 3.70 13.15 5.12
N ALA A 146 3.11 12.15 4.49
CA ALA A 146 3.81 11.12 3.74
C ALA A 146 3.50 11.28 2.24
N ALA A 147 4.23 12.17 1.57
CA ALA A 147 4.11 12.36 0.14
C ALA A 147 4.65 11.15 -0.63
N PRO A 148 3.95 10.66 -1.68
CA PRO A 148 4.47 9.63 -2.55
C PRO A 148 5.57 10.20 -3.46
N GLN A 149 6.61 9.42 -3.70
CA GLN A 149 7.62 9.74 -4.71
C GLN A 149 7.05 9.49 -6.10
N ILE A 150 7.11 10.48 -6.97
CA ILE A 150 6.67 10.35 -8.35
C ILE A 150 7.90 10.15 -9.25
N SER A 151 7.89 9.04 -9.98
CA SER A 151 8.94 8.75 -10.95
C SER A 151 8.56 9.32 -12.33
N ALA A 152 9.52 9.93 -13.01
CA ALA A 152 9.36 10.36 -14.40
C ALA A 152 9.19 9.18 -15.39
N ASN A 153 9.53 7.97 -14.96
CA ASN A 153 9.54 6.76 -15.79
C ASN A 153 8.36 5.83 -15.50
N LEU A 154 7.23 6.34 -15.00
CA LEU A 154 6.00 5.56 -14.85
C LEU A 154 5.52 5.08 -16.23
N ARG A 155 5.11 3.82 -16.30
CA ARG A 155 4.62 3.21 -17.55
C ARG A 155 3.11 3.40 -17.66
N GLY A 156 2.65 3.64 -18.90
CA GLY A 156 1.21 3.82 -19.15
C GLY A 156 0.73 5.23 -18.81
N ASN A 157 -0.57 5.35 -18.58
CA ASN A 157 -1.21 6.64 -18.35
C ASN A 157 -0.90 7.19 -16.96
N TRP A 158 -0.34 8.39 -16.92
CA TRP A 158 -0.06 9.17 -15.72
C TRP A 158 -0.51 10.60 -15.91
N PHE A 159 -0.28 11.47 -14.93
CA PHE A 159 -0.56 12.89 -15.05
C PHE A 159 0.32 13.58 -16.08
N SER A 160 -0.27 14.47 -16.86
CA SER A 160 0.45 15.36 -17.77
C SER A 160 0.93 16.65 -17.07
N HIS A 161 0.28 17.05 -15.99
CA HIS A 161 0.67 18.20 -15.19
C HIS A 161 1.98 17.94 -14.42
N SER A 162 2.96 18.83 -14.59
CA SER A 162 4.30 18.72 -13.99
C SER A 162 4.41 19.26 -12.56
N HIS A 163 3.50 20.12 -12.13
CA HIS A 163 3.57 20.84 -10.85
C HIS A 163 2.39 20.53 -9.93
N LEU A 164 2.33 19.25 -9.50
CA LEU A 164 1.32 18.80 -8.55
C LEU A 164 1.92 18.74 -7.14
N ASP A 165 1.17 19.21 -6.14
CA ASP A 165 1.57 19.08 -4.73
C ASP A 165 1.37 17.64 -4.26
N SER A 166 2.47 16.91 -4.11
CA SER A 166 2.47 15.49 -3.70
C SER A 166 1.91 15.28 -2.29
N ASN A 167 1.79 16.31 -1.47
CA ASN A 167 1.21 16.24 -0.14
C ASN A 167 -0.32 16.40 -0.16
N LYS A 168 -0.91 16.68 -1.32
CA LYS A 168 -2.36 16.79 -1.48
C LYS A 168 -2.98 15.45 -1.89
N LEU A 169 -4.25 15.31 -1.56
CA LEU A 169 -5.00 14.08 -1.76
C LEU A 169 -5.03 13.63 -3.23
N TYR A 170 -5.10 14.56 -4.17
CA TYR A 170 -5.17 14.27 -5.62
C TYR A 170 -4.04 13.35 -6.09
N VAL A 171 -2.81 13.65 -5.72
CA VAL A 171 -1.65 12.85 -6.13
C VAL A 171 -1.69 11.45 -5.54
N VAL A 172 -2.11 11.32 -4.28
CA VAL A 172 -2.24 9.99 -3.63
C VAL A 172 -3.37 9.18 -4.26
N LEU A 173 -4.48 9.83 -4.65
CA LEU A 173 -5.56 9.17 -5.41
C LEU A 173 -5.06 8.70 -6.78
N GLY A 174 -4.19 9.48 -7.42
CA GLY A 174 -3.52 9.07 -8.66
C GLY A 174 -2.65 7.82 -8.47
N CYS A 175 -1.86 7.77 -7.39
CA CYS A 175 -1.09 6.56 -7.07
C CYS A 175 -2.00 5.34 -6.86
N ILE A 176 -3.13 5.51 -6.18
CA ILE A 176 -4.12 4.44 -5.99
C ILE A 176 -4.72 4.00 -7.33
N ALA A 177 -5.15 4.94 -8.18
CA ALA A 177 -5.71 4.65 -9.49
C ALA A 177 -4.72 3.90 -10.38
N TYR A 178 -3.48 4.40 -10.47
CA TYR A 178 -2.41 3.77 -11.22
C TYR A 178 -2.12 2.34 -10.75
N TRP A 179 -2.05 2.15 -9.43
CA TRP A 179 -1.82 0.83 -8.86
C TRP A 179 -2.97 -0.14 -9.15
N LEU A 180 -4.21 0.34 -9.05
CA LEU A 180 -5.39 -0.46 -9.43
C LEU A 180 -5.41 -0.77 -10.92
N ASP A 181 -4.99 0.16 -11.80
CA ASP A 181 -4.88 -0.08 -13.25
C ASP A 181 -3.87 -1.19 -13.54
N SER A 182 -2.73 -1.23 -12.86
CA SER A 182 -1.74 -2.31 -13.02
C SER A 182 -2.29 -3.70 -12.67
N MET A 183 -3.38 -3.74 -11.90
CA MET A 183 -4.10 -4.97 -11.52
C MET A 183 -5.39 -5.21 -12.34
N GLY A 184 -5.69 -4.37 -13.34
CA GLY A 184 -6.94 -4.44 -14.10
C GLY A 184 -8.20 -4.09 -13.30
N LYS A 185 -8.06 -3.30 -12.21
CA LYS A 185 -9.16 -2.95 -11.28
C LYS A 185 -9.39 -1.45 -11.12
N GLY A 186 -8.75 -0.61 -11.95
CA GLY A 186 -8.78 0.84 -11.79
C GLY A 186 -10.03 1.51 -12.29
N GLU A 187 -10.67 0.98 -13.33
CA GLU A 187 -11.81 1.63 -13.99
C GLU A 187 -12.98 1.91 -13.02
N ASP A 188 -13.36 0.93 -12.21
CA ASP A 188 -14.44 1.11 -11.22
C ASP A 188 -14.12 2.21 -10.21
N PHE A 189 -12.89 2.26 -9.72
CA PHE A 189 -12.45 3.30 -8.81
C PHE A 189 -12.53 4.70 -9.45
N LYS A 190 -12.01 4.85 -10.66
CA LYS A 190 -12.01 6.12 -11.41
C LYS A 190 -13.42 6.61 -11.67
N ARG A 191 -14.30 5.72 -12.18
CA ARG A 191 -15.71 6.03 -12.44
C ARG A 191 -16.44 6.49 -11.19
N ARG A 192 -16.29 5.76 -10.09
CA ARG A 192 -16.93 6.09 -8.80
C ARG A 192 -16.40 7.39 -8.21
N LEU A 193 -15.10 7.67 -8.37
CA LEU A 193 -14.51 8.93 -7.94
C LEU A 193 -15.06 10.11 -8.73
N SER A 194 -15.08 9.99 -10.06
CA SER A 194 -15.61 11.02 -10.95
C SER A 194 -17.11 11.29 -10.68
N GLY A 195 -17.90 10.24 -10.52
CA GLY A 195 -19.32 10.35 -10.18
C GLY A 195 -19.54 11.00 -8.80
N LEU A 196 -18.70 10.64 -7.82
CA LEU A 196 -18.76 11.25 -6.49
C LEU A 196 -18.50 12.75 -6.54
N ILE A 197 -17.48 13.19 -7.29
CA ILE A 197 -17.16 14.62 -7.43
C ILE A 197 -18.27 15.34 -8.20
N ALA A 198 -18.79 14.77 -9.28
CA ALA A 198 -19.86 15.35 -10.07
C ALA A 198 -21.17 15.55 -9.29
N ASN A 199 -21.49 14.63 -8.37
CA ASN A 199 -22.67 14.72 -7.51
C ASN A 199 -22.60 15.81 -6.44
N TYR A 200 -21.42 16.40 -6.20
CA TYR A 200 -21.22 17.44 -5.19
C TYR A 200 -20.45 18.65 -5.78
N PRO A 201 -21.03 19.37 -6.74
CA PRO A 201 -20.33 20.44 -7.47
C PRO A 201 -19.93 21.65 -6.61
N THR A 202 -20.48 21.76 -5.41
CA THR A 202 -20.13 22.84 -4.46
C THR A 202 -18.85 22.56 -3.67
N ILE A 203 -18.29 21.34 -3.78
CA ILE A 203 -17.04 21.02 -3.09
C ILE A 203 -15.86 21.58 -3.88
N ASP A 204 -15.06 22.38 -3.21
CA ASP A 204 -13.78 22.89 -3.75
C ASP A 204 -12.77 21.72 -3.85
N VAL A 205 -12.67 21.12 -5.03
CA VAL A 205 -11.69 20.05 -5.30
C VAL A 205 -10.26 20.59 -5.42
N ALA A 206 -10.07 21.88 -5.77
CA ALA A 206 -8.74 22.50 -5.83
C ALA A 206 -8.08 22.50 -4.43
N ALA A 207 -8.85 22.65 -3.36
CA ALA A 207 -8.35 22.51 -1.99
C ALA A 207 -7.73 21.11 -1.70
N MET A 208 -8.12 20.08 -2.45
CA MET A 208 -7.55 18.73 -2.38
C MET A 208 -6.40 18.52 -3.38
N GLY A 209 -6.03 19.55 -4.15
CA GLY A 209 -4.94 19.51 -5.12
C GLY A 209 -5.35 19.07 -6.53
N PHE A 210 -6.64 18.98 -6.82
CA PHE A 210 -7.11 18.69 -8.18
C PHE A 210 -6.85 19.91 -9.08
N PRO A 211 -6.15 19.73 -10.22
CA PRO A 211 -6.01 20.81 -11.20
C PRO A 211 -7.31 21.05 -11.96
N ASN A 212 -7.39 22.21 -12.62
CA ASN A 212 -8.47 22.44 -13.58
C ASN A 212 -8.45 21.35 -14.65
N ASN A 213 -9.63 20.86 -15.06
CA ASN A 213 -9.77 19.79 -16.05
C ASN A 213 -9.06 18.47 -15.65
N TRP A 214 -8.92 18.18 -14.36
CA TRP A 214 -8.29 16.96 -13.84
C TRP A 214 -8.83 15.67 -14.49
N ASN A 215 -10.11 15.65 -14.87
CA ASN A 215 -10.77 14.52 -15.50
C ASN A 215 -10.32 14.29 -16.97
N MET A 216 -9.60 15.25 -17.57
CA MET A 216 -9.00 15.13 -18.89
C MET A 216 -7.55 14.61 -18.83
N GLU A 217 -7.01 14.42 -17.65
CA GLU A 217 -5.69 13.83 -17.48
C GLU A 217 -5.68 12.37 -17.94
N PRO A 218 -4.58 11.92 -18.60
CA PRO A 218 -4.53 10.57 -19.18
C PRO A 218 -4.84 9.46 -18.19
N LEU A 219 -4.42 9.62 -16.93
CA LEU A 219 -4.70 8.66 -15.86
C LEU A 219 -6.20 8.47 -15.60
N TRP A 220 -7.01 9.53 -15.73
CA TRP A 220 -8.45 9.49 -15.42
C TRP A 220 -9.34 9.16 -16.61
N MET A 221 -8.76 9.08 -17.81
CA MET A 221 -9.50 8.65 -18.98
C MET A 221 -9.86 7.15 -18.85
N PHE A 222 -11.07 6.83 -19.30
CA PHE A 222 -11.52 5.44 -19.42
C PHE A 222 -11.03 4.89 -20.77
N THR A 223 -10.48 3.69 -20.77
CA THR A 223 -10.07 2.97 -21.99
C THR A 223 -11.18 2.04 -22.42
#